data_ddf1ea56fefe28a8c7fead41251f4875
#
_entry.id   ddf1ea56fefe28a8c7fead41251f4875
#
_cell.length_a   1.000
_cell.length_b   1.000
_cell.length_c   1.000
_cell.angle_alpha   90.00
_cell.angle_beta   90.00
_cell.angle_gamma   90.00
#
_symmetry.space_group_name_H-M   'P 1'
#
loop_
_entity.id
_entity.type
_entity.pdbx_description
1 polymer ?
#
loop_
_entity_poly.entity_id
_entity_poly.type
_entity_poly.pdbx_seq_one_letter_code
_entity_poly.pdbx_strand_id
1 'polypeptide(L)'
;LYKPQDPDEESDYVMRHIERMIEDNVSLEDIAILERSSRASFSIENELNKREIPYRKLGGLKFMEFSCILDMLAFLKALTNDADELAFYRILDLMPRIGSVNANKVVKSLMEKGICEAALAEYKKKDFYEYLQQLLSVLDSVRDEESLECQYDMLCSYYFKIRTLKTDLMRTKNEDNRTLAYEKIDSDRKTLEILRDMVLSYDTIIEFLDDLVLDANKRADKEEKMITISTIHSAKGMEWSHVFMIQCVDQIFPKITKDMVEDFPELESEYLEELRCFYVAITRAKDFLYISSPEYVSTYGGRSIRGRVSHFLDHSMRDIQMDTMPDHNEDVTVKQEEDNSNF
;
A
#
# COMPACT_ATOMS: atom_id res chain seq x y z
N LEU A 1 -13.58 19.22 6.40
CA LEU A 1 -12.60 19.04 5.32
C LEU A 1 -11.21 19.42 5.81
N TYR A 2 -10.26 18.52 5.74
CA TYR A 2 -8.86 18.73 6.04
C TYR A 2 -8.00 18.74 4.76
N LYS A 3 -6.97 19.58 4.71
CA LYS A 3 -6.04 19.70 3.56
C LYS A 3 -4.61 19.44 4.01
N PRO A 4 -4.21 18.17 4.12
CA PRO A 4 -2.84 17.79 4.42
C PRO A 4 -1.92 18.15 3.26
N GLN A 5 -0.62 18.27 3.53
CA GLN A 5 0.38 18.51 2.52
C GLN A 5 0.53 17.31 1.58
N ASP A 6 0.52 16.11 2.15
CA ASP A 6 0.77 14.87 1.44
C ASP A 6 0.03 13.68 2.11
N PRO A 7 0.11 12.46 1.58
CA PRO A 7 -0.52 11.28 2.17
C PRO A 7 0.00 10.88 3.56
N ASP A 8 1.22 11.28 3.93
CA ASP A 8 1.77 10.95 5.25
C ASP A 8 1.15 11.86 6.32
N GLU A 9 1.03 13.18 6.05
CA GLU A 9 0.27 14.09 6.91
C GLU A 9 -1.22 13.73 6.94
N GLU A 10 -1.80 13.21 5.83
CA GLU A 10 -3.16 12.68 5.80
C GLU A 10 -3.30 11.49 6.76
N SER A 11 -2.32 10.59 6.75
CA SER A 11 -2.28 9.45 7.67
C SER A 11 -2.22 9.89 9.12
N ASP A 12 -1.35 10.84 9.45
CA ASP A 12 -1.25 11.42 10.79
C ASP A 12 -2.56 12.05 11.26
N TYR A 13 -3.25 12.77 10.39
CA TYR A 13 -4.56 13.35 10.68
C TYR A 13 -5.58 12.27 11.04
N VAL A 14 -5.68 11.23 10.22
CA VAL A 14 -6.61 10.11 10.45
C VAL A 14 -6.29 9.41 11.76
N MET A 15 -5.00 9.14 12.02
CA MET A 15 -4.56 8.45 13.23
C MET A 15 -4.85 9.23 14.50
N ARG A 16 -4.61 10.53 14.53
CA ARG A 16 -4.92 11.38 15.69
C ARG A 16 -6.41 11.42 16.01
N HIS A 17 -7.27 11.43 14.99
CA HIS A 17 -8.71 11.31 15.21
C HIS A 17 -9.11 9.95 15.77
N ILE A 18 -8.52 8.86 15.25
CA ILE A 18 -8.78 7.51 15.73
C ILE A 18 -8.34 7.36 17.20
N GLU A 19 -7.15 7.85 17.56
CA GLU A 19 -6.64 7.83 18.93
C GLU A 19 -7.58 8.56 19.90
N ARG A 20 -8.07 9.76 19.56
CA ARG A 20 -9.08 10.46 20.35
C ARG A 20 -10.39 9.68 20.47
N MET A 21 -10.86 9.09 19.37
CA MET A 21 -12.07 8.27 19.40
C MET A 21 -11.90 7.06 20.34
N ILE A 22 -10.72 6.45 20.39
CA ILE A 22 -10.41 5.36 21.32
C ILE A 22 -10.41 5.89 22.77
N GLU A 23 -9.83 7.06 23.03
CA GLU A 23 -9.85 7.72 24.35
C GLU A 23 -11.29 8.04 24.80
N ASP A 24 -12.13 8.46 23.85
CA ASP A 24 -13.56 8.73 24.07
C ASP A 24 -14.44 7.46 24.12
N ASN A 25 -13.81 6.26 24.12
CA ASN A 25 -14.48 4.95 24.15
C ASN A 25 -15.40 4.68 22.94
N VAL A 26 -15.14 5.26 21.77
CA VAL A 26 -15.81 4.90 20.53
C VAL A 26 -15.39 3.49 20.12
N SER A 27 -16.36 2.66 19.71
CA SER A 27 -16.05 1.31 19.25
C SER A 27 -15.33 1.34 17.91
N LEU A 28 -14.25 0.57 17.76
CA LEU A 28 -13.51 0.47 16.50
C LEU A 28 -14.40 0.02 15.32
N GLU A 29 -15.46 -0.75 15.59
CA GLU A 29 -16.43 -1.20 14.58
C GLU A 29 -17.26 -0.05 14.00
N ASP A 30 -17.35 1.08 14.70
CA ASP A 30 -18.08 2.27 14.30
C ASP A 30 -17.24 3.23 13.45
N ILE A 31 -15.98 2.87 13.17
CA ILE A 31 -15.02 3.69 12.41
C ILE A 31 -14.74 3.03 11.06
N ALA A 32 -14.86 3.80 9.98
CA ALA A 32 -14.49 3.35 8.65
C ALA A 32 -13.61 4.36 7.91
N ILE A 33 -12.71 3.85 7.09
CA ILE A 33 -11.87 4.61 6.17
C ILE A 33 -12.23 4.18 4.75
N LEU A 34 -12.76 5.10 3.97
CA LEU A 34 -13.21 4.86 2.61
C LEU A 34 -12.20 5.40 1.60
N GLU A 35 -11.83 4.54 0.66
CA GLU A 35 -10.85 4.82 -0.37
C GLU A 35 -11.40 4.55 -1.77
N ARG A 36 -10.93 5.34 -2.76
CA ARG A 36 -11.27 5.10 -4.17
C ARG A 36 -10.45 3.96 -4.77
N SER A 37 -9.23 3.75 -4.28
CA SER A 37 -8.34 2.67 -4.71
C SER A 37 -7.56 2.11 -3.52
N SER A 38 -7.30 0.80 -3.52
CA SER A 38 -6.69 0.06 -2.41
C SER A 38 -5.28 0.52 -2.00
N ARG A 39 -4.64 1.36 -2.78
CA ARG A 39 -3.31 1.93 -2.46
C ARG A 39 -3.41 3.21 -1.64
N ALA A 40 -4.57 3.86 -1.63
CA ALA A 40 -4.75 5.14 -0.96
C ALA A 40 -4.57 5.04 0.57
N SER A 41 -4.87 3.87 1.14
CA SER A 41 -4.79 3.63 2.59
C SER A 41 -3.45 3.02 3.07
N PHE A 42 -2.44 2.84 2.22
CA PHE A 42 -1.23 2.11 2.62
C PHE A 42 -0.47 2.77 3.78
N SER A 43 -0.29 4.09 3.75
CA SER A 43 0.33 4.82 4.87
C SER A 43 -0.48 4.65 6.15
N ILE A 44 -1.81 4.68 6.04
CA ILE A 44 -2.73 4.47 7.19
C ILE A 44 -2.65 3.03 7.70
N GLU A 45 -2.63 2.02 6.81
CA GLU A 45 -2.48 0.61 7.21
C GLU A 45 -1.15 0.39 7.95
N ASN A 46 -0.07 1.01 7.49
CA ASN A 46 1.23 0.97 8.15
C ASN A 46 1.16 1.58 9.56
N GLU A 47 0.53 2.75 9.69
CA GLU A 47 0.39 3.42 10.99
C GLU A 47 -0.52 2.65 11.96
N LEU A 48 -1.62 2.05 11.48
CA LEU A 48 -2.47 1.18 12.29
C LEU A 48 -1.70 -0.05 12.78
N ASN A 49 -0.86 -0.65 11.92
CA ASN A 49 0.00 -1.78 12.32
C ASN A 49 1.03 -1.37 13.37
N LYS A 50 1.75 -0.26 13.20
CA LYS A 50 2.73 0.25 14.17
C LYS A 50 2.13 0.51 15.55
N ARG A 51 0.85 0.93 15.60
CA ARG A 51 0.11 1.21 16.84
C ARG A 51 -0.70 0.00 17.35
N GLU A 52 -0.56 -1.16 16.72
CA GLU A 52 -1.29 -2.39 17.06
C GLU A 52 -2.82 -2.21 17.06
N ILE A 53 -3.37 -1.26 16.27
CA ILE A 53 -4.80 -1.03 16.15
C ILE A 53 -5.38 -2.01 15.12
N PRO A 54 -6.31 -2.89 15.52
CA PRO A 54 -6.84 -3.92 14.63
C PRO A 54 -7.75 -3.32 13.55
N TYR A 55 -7.54 -3.75 12.32
CA TYR A 55 -8.39 -3.37 11.18
C TYR A 55 -8.67 -4.53 10.24
N ARG A 56 -9.79 -4.43 9.51
CA ARG A 56 -10.12 -5.31 8.39
C ARG A 56 -10.20 -4.50 7.11
N LYS A 57 -9.78 -5.09 5.99
CA LYS A 57 -9.90 -4.46 4.66
C LYS A 57 -10.97 -5.16 3.85
N LEU A 58 -11.94 -4.38 3.34
CA LEU A 58 -13.03 -4.84 2.48
C LEU A 58 -12.85 -4.31 1.07
N GLY A 59 -12.74 -5.22 0.12
CA GLY A 59 -12.42 -4.89 -1.26
C GLY A 59 -10.97 -4.44 -1.45
N GLY A 60 -10.41 -4.80 -2.58
CA GLY A 60 -8.99 -4.61 -2.85
C GLY A 60 -8.09 -5.58 -2.09
N LEU A 61 -6.80 -5.42 -2.28
CA LEU A 61 -5.77 -6.21 -1.61
C LEU A 61 -5.26 -5.47 -0.37
N LYS A 62 -4.96 -6.20 0.70
CA LYS A 62 -4.17 -5.67 1.81
C LYS A 62 -2.78 -5.30 1.33
N PHE A 63 -2.09 -4.40 2.04
CA PHE A 63 -0.73 -3.98 1.69
C PHE A 63 0.19 -5.17 1.42
N MET A 64 0.21 -6.16 2.33
CA MET A 64 1.07 -7.34 2.21
C MET A 64 0.67 -8.32 1.08
N GLU A 65 -0.49 -8.16 0.46
CA GLU A 65 -0.99 -9.01 -0.63
C GLU A 65 -0.63 -8.46 -2.02
N PHE A 66 -0.07 -7.25 -2.10
CA PHE A 66 0.34 -6.69 -3.38
C PHE A 66 1.49 -7.46 -4.01
N SER A 67 1.42 -7.66 -5.33
CA SER A 67 2.39 -8.46 -6.07
C SER A 67 3.83 -7.99 -5.85
N CYS A 68 4.09 -6.68 -5.89
CA CYS A 68 5.44 -6.13 -5.67
C CYS A 68 5.95 -6.37 -4.25
N ILE A 69 5.08 -6.32 -3.24
CA ILE A 69 5.41 -6.68 -1.86
C ILE A 69 5.78 -8.15 -1.76
N LEU A 70 4.91 -9.03 -2.28
CA LEU A 70 5.16 -10.48 -2.27
C LEU A 70 6.43 -10.84 -3.05
N ASP A 71 6.73 -10.12 -4.13
CA ASP A 71 7.96 -10.29 -4.89
C ASP A 71 9.19 -9.89 -4.04
N MET A 72 9.13 -8.75 -3.37
CA MET A 72 10.22 -8.29 -2.49
C MET A 72 10.40 -9.22 -1.27
N LEU A 73 9.30 -9.65 -0.65
CA LEU A 73 9.35 -10.64 0.44
C LEU A 73 10.01 -11.95 -0.02
N ALA A 74 9.81 -12.36 -1.28
CA ALA A 74 10.50 -13.53 -1.81
C ALA A 74 12.02 -13.32 -1.88
N PHE A 75 12.50 -12.13 -2.28
CA PHE A 75 13.93 -11.81 -2.23
C PHE A 75 14.47 -11.81 -0.80
N LEU A 76 13.78 -11.18 0.15
CA LEU A 76 14.18 -11.17 1.56
C LEU A 76 14.25 -12.59 2.16
N LYS A 77 13.26 -13.45 1.85
CA LYS A 77 13.26 -14.85 2.26
C LYS A 77 14.39 -15.65 1.64
N ALA A 78 14.69 -15.46 0.35
CA ALA A 78 15.78 -16.13 -0.33
C ALA A 78 17.18 -15.74 0.20
N LEU A 79 17.33 -14.56 0.85
CA LEU A 79 18.55 -14.18 1.54
C LEU A 79 18.75 -14.97 2.83
N THR A 80 17.66 -15.27 3.55
CA THR A 80 17.71 -15.86 4.90
C THR A 80 17.53 -17.37 4.89
N ASN A 81 16.95 -17.94 3.82
CA ASN A 81 16.64 -19.38 3.74
C ASN A 81 16.88 -19.92 2.31
N ASP A 82 18.00 -20.59 2.12
CA ASP A 82 18.37 -21.24 0.85
C ASP A 82 17.43 -22.39 0.44
N ALA A 83 16.62 -22.89 1.36
CA ALA A 83 15.67 -23.98 1.12
C ALA A 83 14.23 -23.51 0.81
N ASP A 84 13.99 -22.20 0.69
CA ASP A 84 12.65 -21.69 0.36
C ASP A 84 12.36 -21.79 -1.15
N GLU A 85 11.87 -22.97 -1.56
CA GLU A 85 11.51 -23.24 -2.96
C GLU A 85 10.54 -22.24 -3.54
N LEU A 86 9.56 -21.79 -2.74
CA LEU A 86 8.52 -20.86 -3.19
C LEU A 86 9.08 -19.47 -3.44
N ALA A 87 9.99 -19.00 -2.59
CA ALA A 87 10.67 -17.74 -2.78
C ALA A 87 11.51 -17.75 -4.07
N PHE A 88 12.33 -18.76 -4.28
CA PHE A 88 13.13 -18.91 -5.51
C PHE A 88 12.26 -19.07 -6.75
N TYR A 89 11.16 -19.83 -6.68
CA TYR A 89 10.23 -19.95 -7.79
C TYR A 89 9.65 -18.58 -8.19
N ARG A 90 9.21 -17.81 -7.20
CA ARG A 90 8.63 -16.50 -7.43
C ARG A 90 9.65 -15.53 -8.05
N ILE A 91 10.87 -15.51 -7.56
CA ILE A 91 11.96 -14.69 -8.12
C ILE A 91 12.25 -15.08 -9.58
N LEU A 92 12.33 -16.38 -9.88
CA LEU A 92 12.60 -16.85 -11.22
C LEU A 92 11.47 -16.57 -12.20
N ASP A 93 10.21 -16.58 -11.74
CA ASP A 93 9.05 -16.23 -12.58
C ASP A 93 9.05 -14.73 -12.97
N LEU A 94 9.71 -13.88 -12.19
CA LEU A 94 9.91 -12.46 -12.54
C LEU A 94 10.92 -12.27 -13.67
N MET A 95 11.80 -13.23 -13.92
CA MET A 95 12.92 -13.04 -14.84
C MET A 95 12.48 -13.04 -16.31
N PRO A 96 13.18 -12.27 -17.16
CA PRO A 96 12.97 -12.33 -18.59
C PRO A 96 13.27 -13.73 -19.15
N ARG A 97 12.46 -14.18 -20.12
CA ARG A 97 12.65 -15.44 -20.85
C ARG A 97 12.57 -16.72 -20.03
N ILE A 98 12.30 -16.62 -18.74
CA ILE A 98 12.04 -17.78 -17.89
C ILE A 98 10.52 -17.94 -17.75
N GLY A 99 10.00 -19.01 -18.27
CA GLY A 99 8.60 -19.39 -18.03
C GLY A 99 8.50 -20.43 -16.90
N SER A 100 7.29 -20.67 -16.39
CA SER A 100 7.01 -21.52 -15.22
C SER A 100 7.66 -22.91 -15.27
N VAL A 101 7.74 -23.53 -16.43
CA VAL A 101 8.38 -24.87 -16.60
C VAL A 101 9.89 -24.79 -16.36
N ASN A 102 10.55 -23.75 -16.87
CA ASN A 102 11.98 -23.58 -16.66
C ASN A 102 12.27 -23.12 -15.23
N ALA A 103 11.46 -22.23 -14.67
CA ALA A 103 11.56 -21.81 -13.28
C ALA A 103 11.56 -23.01 -12.32
N ASN A 104 10.58 -23.92 -12.46
CA ASN A 104 10.51 -25.14 -11.65
C ASN A 104 11.77 -26.02 -11.78
N LYS A 105 12.32 -26.17 -13.00
CA LYS A 105 13.54 -26.97 -13.20
C LYS A 105 14.74 -26.33 -12.54
N VAL A 106 14.88 -25.01 -12.66
CA VAL A 106 15.98 -24.27 -12.05
C VAL A 106 15.90 -24.34 -10.52
N VAL A 107 14.69 -24.10 -9.94
CA VAL A 107 14.46 -24.25 -8.49
C VAL A 107 14.91 -25.62 -8.02
N LYS A 108 14.45 -26.69 -8.68
CA LYS A 108 14.81 -28.05 -8.31
C LYS A 108 16.34 -28.26 -8.33
N SER A 109 17.02 -27.75 -9.35
CA SER A 109 18.49 -27.83 -9.43
C SER A 109 19.19 -27.04 -8.32
N LEU A 110 18.66 -25.86 -7.96
CA LEU A 110 19.15 -25.05 -6.83
C LEU A 110 18.98 -25.76 -5.49
N MET A 111 17.80 -26.38 -5.26
CA MET A 111 17.53 -27.11 -4.02
C MET A 111 18.39 -28.38 -3.89
N GLU A 112 18.64 -29.09 -4.99
CA GLU A 112 19.44 -30.31 -4.98
C GLU A 112 20.96 -30.06 -4.87
N LYS A 113 21.47 -28.97 -5.46
CA LYS A 113 22.91 -28.71 -5.60
C LYS A 113 23.40 -27.49 -4.80
N GLY A 114 22.47 -26.76 -4.15
CA GLY A 114 22.76 -25.49 -3.46
C GLY A 114 22.66 -24.27 -4.38
N ILE A 115 22.67 -23.09 -3.77
CA ILE A 115 22.57 -21.79 -4.47
C ILE A 115 23.96 -21.41 -5.00
N CYS A 116 24.37 -22.04 -6.10
CA CYS A 116 25.70 -21.87 -6.67
C CYS A 116 25.72 -22.05 -8.20
N GLU A 117 26.80 -21.60 -8.83
CA GLU A 117 26.96 -21.75 -10.28
C GLU A 117 26.93 -23.21 -10.77
N ALA A 118 27.34 -24.18 -9.93
CA ALA A 118 27.27 -25.59 -10.28
C ALA A 118 25.85 -26.08 -10.55
N ALA A 119 24.86 -25.54 -9.83
CA ALA A 119 23.45 -25.82 -10.04
C ALA A 119 22.96 -25.30 -11.41
N LEU A 120 23.59 -24.27 -11.94
CA LEU A 120 23.23 -23.63 -13.21
C LEU A 120 23.94 -24.22 -14.43
N ALA A 121 24.84 -25.18 -14.24
CA ALA A 121 25.71 -25.69 -15.32
C ALA A 121 24.94 -26.24 -16.54
N GLU A 122 23.77 -26.86 -16.33
CA GLU A 122 22.94 -27.43 -17.40
C GLU A 122 22.20 -26.35 -18.23
N TYR A 123 22.13 -25.11 -17.72
CA TYR A 123 21.43 -24.00 -18.37
C TYR A 123 22.37 -23.07 -19.16
N LYS A 124 23.69 -23.33 -19.23
CA LYS A 124 24.70 -22.49 -19.90
C LYS A 124 24.34 -22.13 -21.36
N LYS A 125 23.60 -23.00 -22.04
CA LYS A 125 23.19 -22.78 -23.44
C LYS A 125 21.84 -22.11 -23.59
N LYS A 126 21.18 -21.79 -22.48
CA LYS A 126 19.86 -21.14 -22.49
C LYS A 126 20.00 -19.62 -22.60
N ASP A 127 19.07 -18.99 -23.28
CA ASP A 127 19.03 -17.53 -23.48
C ASP A 127 18.72 -16.73 -22.20
N PHE A 128 18.38 -17.40 -21.13
CA PHE A 128 18.14 -16.82 -19.80
C PHE A 128 19.31 -17.09 -18.82
N TYR A 129 20.38 -17.78 -19.24
CA TYR A 129 21.48 -18.15 -18.32
C TYR A 129 22.15 -16.94 -17.66
N GLU A 130 22.36 -15.88 -18.41
CA GLU A 130 22.93 -14.64 -17.90
C GLU A 130 22.12 -14.03 -16.75
N TYR A 131 20.78 -14.10 -16.83
CA TYR A 131 19.91 -13.61 -15.74
C TYR A 131 20.05 -14.46 -14.48
N LEU A 132 20.26 -15.78 -14.61
CA LEU A 132 20.51 -16.66 -13.47
C LEU A 132 21.84 -16.33 -12.79
N GLN A 133 22.89 -16.08 -13.56
CA GLN A 133 24.21 -15.68 -13.02
C GLN A 133 24.10 -14.32 -12.30
N GLN A 134 23.39 -13.36 -12.88
CA GLN A 134 23.17 -12.06 -12.26
C GLN A 134 22.40 -12.21 -10.93
N LEU A 135 21.40 -13.09 -10.86
CA LEU A 135 20.69 -13.36 -9.61
C LEU A 135 21.64 -13.85 -8.52
N LEU A 136 22.43 -14.89 -8.79
CA LEU A 136 23.38 -15.43 -7.80
C LEU A 136 24.36 -14.33 -7.34
N SER A 137 24.95 -13.59 -8.28
CA SER A 137 25.87 -12.50 -7.95
C SER A 137 25.24 -11.43 -7.08
N VAL A 138 23.96 -11.07 -7.32
CA VAL A 138 23.26 -10.08 -6.50
C VAL A 138 22.98 -10.63 -5.11
N LEU A 139 22.49 -11.88 -4.99
CA LEU A 139 22.22 -12.49 -3.70
C LEU A 139 23.50 -12.59 -2.84
N ASP A 140 24.62 -12.99 -3.45
CA ASP A 140 25.91 -13.04 -2.76
C ASP A 140 26.34 -11.64 -2.32
N SER A 141 26.28 -10.65 -3.21
CA SER A 141 26.65 -9.26 -2.86
C SER A 141 25.80 -8.66 -1.75
N VAL A 142 24.49 -8.99 -1.73
CA VAL A 142 23.58 -8.51 -0.67
C VAL A 142 23.85 -9.22 0.65
N ARG A 143 24.23 -10.50 0.63
CA ARG A 143 24.60 -11.24 1.86
C ARG A 143 25.90 -10.73 2.49
N ASP A 144 26.83 -10.24 1.66
CA ASP A 144 28.11 -9.67 2.12
C ASP A 144 27.93 -8.23 2.64
N GLU A 145 26.78 -7.58 2.42
CA GLU A 145 26.50 -6.22 2.88
C GLU A 145 26.02 -6.23 4.35
N GLU A 146 26.60 -5.35 5.16
CA GLU A 146 26.27 -5.25 6.59
C GLU A 146 25.08 -4.34 6.89
N SER A 147 24.83 -3.34 6.03
CA SER A 147 23.76 -2.37 6.21
C SER A 147 22.43 -2.92 5.68
N LEU A 148 21.43 -3.05 6.56
CA LEU A 148 20.08 -3.46 6.18
C LEU A 148 19.48 -2.55 5.12
N GLU A 149 19.73 -1.25 5.23
CA GLU A 149 19.31 -0.24 4.25
C GLU A 149 19.93 -0.52 2.88
N CYS A 150 21.24 -0.73 2.81
CA CYS A 150 21.94 -1.06 1.57
C CYS A 150 21.47 -2.40 0.99
N GLN A 151 21.25 -3.41 1.83
CA GLN A 151 20.72 -4.71 1.40
C GLN A 151 19.38 -4.54 0.71
N TYR A 152 18.45 -3.81 1.32
CA TYR A 152 17.12 -3.57 0.75
C TYR A 152 17.20 -2.78 -0.57
N ASP A 153 17.99 -1.70 -0.60
CA ASP A 153 18.13 -0.85 -1.79
C ASP A 153 18.78 -1.58 -2.96
N MET A 154 19.74 -2.47 -2.71
CA MET A 154 20.32 -3.34 -3.73
C MET A 154 19.29 -4.31 -4.32
N LEU A 155 18.47 -4.95 -3.49
CA LEU A 155 17.39 -5.82 -3.95
C LEU A 155 16.34 -5.05 -4.75
N CYS A 156 15.94 -3.87 -4.28
CA CYS A 156 14.98 -3.00 -4.93
C CYS A 156 15.47 -2.57 -6.32
N SER A 157 16.74 -2.16 -6.41
CA SER A 157 17.39 -1.79 -7.68
C SER A 157 17.41 -2.96 -8.66
N TYR A 158 17.73 -4.15 -8.19
CA TYR A 158 17.73 -5.36 -9.02
C TYR A 158 16.30 -5.74 -9.46
N TYR A 159 15.33 -5.71 -8.56
CA TYR A 159 13.92 -5.97 -8.85
C TYR A 159 13.40 -5.07 -9.98
N PHE A 160 13.62 -3.76 -9.89
CA PHE A 160 13.16 -2.84 -10.94
C PHE A 160 13.91 -3.02 -12.25
N LYS A 161 15.20 -3.36 -12.20
CA LYS A 161 15.98 -3.69 -13.39
C LYS A 161 15.37 -4.88 -14.15
N ILE A 162 15.08 -5.99 -13.47
CA ILE A 162 14.52 -7.19 -14.12
C ILE A 162 13.08 -6.94 -14.61
N ARG A 163 12.27 -6.17 -13.87
CA ARG A 163 10.90 -5.79 -14.27
C ARG A 163 10.91 -4.93 -15.54
N THR A 164 11.80 -3.94 -15.61
CA THR A 164 11.99 -3.09 -16.80
C THR A 164 12.44 -3.93 -17.99
N LEU A 165 13.46 -4.77 -17.83
CA LEU A 165 13.94 -5.66 -18.89
C LEU A 165 12.85 -6.62 -19.39
N LYS A 166 12.04 -7.19 -18.50
CA LYS A 166 10.91 -8.04 -18.88
C LYS A 166 9.88 -7.28 -19.71
N THR A 167 9.59 -6.04 -19.33
CA THR A 167 8.67 -5.16 -20.04
C THR A 167 9.21 -4.78 -21.43
N ASP A 168 10.49 -4.46 -21.54
CA ASP A 168 11.17 -4.16 -22.82
C ASP A 168 11.13 -5.34 -23.79
N LEU A 169 11.25 -6.54 -23.25
CA LEU A 169 11.23 -7.78 -24.05
C LEU A 169 9.81 -8.28 -24.36
N MET A 170 8.77 -7.63 -23.85
CA MET A 170 7.39 -7.97 -24.20
C MET A 170 7.16 -7.79 -25.71
N ARG A 171 6.80 -8.90 -26.38
CA ARG A 171 6.41 -8.89 -27.80
C ARG A 171 4.95 -8.45 -27.95
N THR A 172 4.58 -7.28 -27.45
CA THR A 172 3.24 -6.74 -27.66
C THR A 172 3.24 -5.83 -28.89
N LYS A 173 2.25 -6.03 -29.75
CA LYS A 173 1.97 -5.09 -30.86
C LYS A 173 1.21 -3.85 -30.36
N ASN A 174 0.80 -3.84 -29.11
CA ASN A 174 0.02 -2.77 -28.50
C ASN A 174 0.93 -1.95 -27.57
N GLU A 175 1.23 -0.72 -27.98
CA GLU A 175 2.02 0.26 -27.24
C GLU A 175 1.37 0.58 -25.89
N ASP A 176 0.03 0.57 -25.81
CA ASP A 176 -0.73 0.85 -24.59
C ASP A 176 -0.40 -0.13 -23.47
N ASN A 177 -0.26 -1.44 -23.78
CA ASN A 177 0.08 -2.46 -22.80
C ASN A 177 1.49 -2.27 -22.21
N ARG A 178 2.43 -1.73 -22.99
CA ARG A 178 3.77 -1.41 -22.53
C ARG A 178 3.77 -0.18 -21.63
N THR A 179 3.02 0.84 -21.99
CA THR A 179 2.84 2.05 -21.18
C THR A 179 2.23 1.71 -19.82
N LEU A 180 1.15 0.92 -19.79
CA LEU A 180 0.53 0.44 -18.56
C LEU A 180 1.51 -0.37 -17.67
N ALA A 181 2.40 -1.16 -18.29
CA ALA A 181 3.40 -1.92 -17.54
C ALA A 181 4.45 -1.00 -16.88
N TYR A 182 4.87 0.07 -17.55
CA TYR A 182 5.77 1.08 -16.96
C TYR A 182 5.09 1.87 -15.85
N GLU A 183 3.85 2.31 -16.06
CA GLU A 183 3.06 2.99 -15.03
C GLU A 183 2.90 2.13 -13.77
N LYS A 184 2.71 0.81 -13.96
CA LYS A 184 2.68 -0.12 -12.84
C LYS A 184 4.03 -0.21 -12.12
N ILE A 185 5.16 -0.24 -12.83
CA ILE A 185 6.50 -0.24 -12.24
C ILE A 185 6.71 1.02 -11.40
N ASP A 186 6.33 2.19 -11.90
CA ASP A 186 6.45 3.45 -11.17
C ASP A 186 5.55 3.49 -9.93
N SER A 187 4.32 2.95 -10.04
CA SER A 187 3.43 2.81 -8.90
C SER A 187 3.97 1.83 -7.83
N ASP A 188 4.63 0.75 -8.27
CA ASP A 188 5.22 -0.24 -7.37
C ASP A 188 6.42 0.35 -6.59
N ARG A 189 7.14 1.36 -7.11
CA ARG A 189 8.24 2.04 -6.40
C ARG A 189 7.79 2.61 -5.06
N LYS A 190 6.71 3.41 -5.07
CA LYS A 190 6.18 4.01 -3.83
C LYS A 190 5.66 2.96 -2.85
N THR A 191 5.05 1.90 -3.36
CA THR A 191 4.63 0.79 -2.52
C THR A 191 5.83 0.12 -1.82
N LEU A 192 6.96 -0.03 -2.53
CA LEU A 192 8.18 -0.61 -1.97
C LEU A 192 8.96 0.38 -1.08
N GLU A 193 8.79 1.70 -1.23
CA GLU A 193 9.29 2.70 -0.27
C GLU A 193 8.62 2.53 1.10
N ILE A 194 7.30 2.33 1.15
CA ILE A 194 6.59 2.04 2.41
C ILE A 194 7.09 0.72 3.03
N LEU A 195 7.29 -0.33 2.21
CA LEU A 195 7.86 -1.59 2.72
C LEU A 195 9.28 -1.39 3.25
N ARG A 196 10.09 -0.54 2.60
CA ARG A 196 11.43 -0.18 3.06
C ARG A 196 11.41 0.38 4.48
N ASP A 197 10.55 1.36 4.74
CA ASP A 197 10.43 1.96 6.07
C ASP A 197 9.99 0.94 7.12
N MET A 198 9.12 0.00 6.74
CA MET A 198 8.75 -1.13 7.62
C MET A 198 9.94 -2.04 7.90
N VAL A 199 10.70 -2.45 6.89
CA VAL A 199 11.89 -3.31 7.06
C VAL A 199 12.95 -2.61 7.93
N LEU A 200 13.19 -1.31 7.70
CA LEU A 200 14.18 -0.54 8.44
C LEU A 200 13.79 -0.21 9.89
N SER A 201 12.58 -0.51 10.31
CA SER A 201 12.19 -0.43 11.72
C SER A 201 12.67 -1.63 12.56
N TYR A 202 13.30 -2.63 11.93
CA TYR A 202 13.90 -3.80 12.56
C TYR A 202 15.42 -3.76 12.42
N ASP A 203 16.12 -4.48 13.29
CA ASP A 203 17.58 -4.58 13.21
C ASP A 203 18.05 -5.54 12.12
N THR A 204 17.23 -6.54 11.78
CA THR A 204 17.57 -7.57 10.78
C THR A 204 16.38 -7.99 9.92
N ILE A 205 16.67 -8.51 8.70
CA ILE A 205 15.64 -9.10 7.83
C ILE A 205 14.92 -10.27 8.52
N ILE A 206 15.62 -11.05 9.33
CA ILE A 206 15.05 -12.22 10.01
C ILE A 206 13.99 -11.77 11.01
N GLU A 207 14.28 -10.78 11.85
CA GLU A 207 13.32 -10.23 12.81
C GLU A 207 12.06 -9.70 12.12
N PHE A 208 12.22 -8.96 11.02
CA PHE A 208 11.10 -8.49 10.23
C PHE A 208 10.23 -9.65 9.69
N LEU A 209 10.86 -10.69 9.12
CA LEU A 209 10.13 -11.83 8.57
C LEU A 209 9.44 -12.67 9.65
N ASP A 210 10.07 -12.84 10.82
CA ASP A 210 9.50 -13.58 11.97
C ASP A 210 8.30 -12.85 12.52
N ASP A 211 8.37 -11.52 12.65
CA ASP A 211 7.24 -10.71 13.13
C ASP A 211 6.04 -10.77 12.18
N LEU A 212 6.27 -10.74 10.87
CA LEU A 212 5.20 -10.95 9.87
C LEU A 212 4.47 -12.28 10.05
N VAL A 213 5.19 -13.35 10.40
CA VAL A 213 4.60 -14.68 10.64
C VAL A 213 3.80 -14.69 11.95
N LEU A 214 4.32 -14.05 13.00
CA LEU A 214 3.63 -13.94 14.28
C LEU A 214 2.35 -13.13 14.18
N ASP A 215 2.35 -12.02 13.46
CA ASP A 215 1.18 -11.17 13.25
C ASP A 215 0.08 -11.88 12.44
N ALA A 216 0.44 -12.66 11.43
CA ALA A 216 -0.52 -13.47 10.68
C ALA A 216 -1.23 -14.49 11.60
N ASN A 217 -0.51 -15.09 12.55
CA ASN A 217 -1.06 -16.06 13.49
C ASN A 217 -1.92 -15.40 14.60
N LYS A 218 -1.51 -14.24 15.12
CA LYS A 218 -2.29 -13.49 16.13
C LYS A 218 -3.67 -13.05 15.61
N ARG A 219 -3.76 -12.69 14.32
CA ARG A 219 -5.01 -12.22 13.69
C ARG A 219 -6.02 -13.32 13.41
N ALA A 220 -5.58 -14.59 13.37
CA ALA A 220 -6.46 -15.73 13.08
C ALA A 220 -7.36 -16.13 14.27
N ASP A 221 -7.02 -15.74 15.51
CA ASP A 221 -7.63 -16.27 16.73
C ASP A 221 -8.54 -15.29 17.51
N LYS A 222 -8.78 -14.06 17.03
CA LYS A 222 -9.53 -13.06 17.81
C LYS A 222 -10.77 -12.53 17.06
N GLU A 223 -11.95 -12.69 17.68
CA GLU A 223 -13.13 -11.84 17.43
C GLU A 223 -12.88 -10.44 18.02
N GLU A 224 -11.96 -9.67 17.44
CA GLU A 224 -11.69 -8.32 17.88
C GLU A 224 -12.56 -7.32 17.11
N LYS A 225 -13.03 -6.29 17.83
CA LYS A 225 -13.61 -5.11 17.22
C LYS A 225 -12.54 -4.44 16.36
N MET A 226 -12.84 -4.15 15.12
CA MET A 226 -11.86 -3.71 14.13
C MET A 226 -12.36 -2.49 13.36
N ILE A 227 -11.45 -1.56 13.07
CA ILE A 227 -11.68 -0.49 12.08
C ILE A 227 -11.90 -1.13 10.71
N THR A 228 -12.81 -0.57 9.93
CA THR A 228 -13.04 -1.03 8.56
C THR A 228 -12.35 -0.10 7.56
N ILE A 229 -11.37 -0.59 6.81
CA ILE A 229 -10.87 0.06 5.60
C ILE A 229 -11.61 -0.55 4.41
N SER A 230 -12.20 0.26 3.55
CA SER A 230 -13.00 -0.26 2.44
C SER A 230 -12.88 0.59 1.19
N THR A 231 -12.84 -0.09 0.03
CA THR A 231 -13.16 0.63 -1.20
C THR A 231 -14.64 1.03 -1.18
N ILE A 232 -14.95 2.17 -1.79
CA ILE A 232 -16.34 2.71 -1.80
C ILE A 232 -17.31 1.69 -2.39
N HIS A 233 -16.92 0.93 -3.41
CA HIS A 233 -17.76 -0.10 -4.02
C HIS A 233 -18.10 -1.22 -3.02
N SER A 234 -17.14 -1.63 -2.22
CA SER A 234 -17.32 -2.70 -1.23
C SER A 234 -18.07 -2.22 0.01
N ALA A 235 -18.09 -0.92 0.27
CA ALA A 235 -18.83 -0.29 1.36
C ALA A 235 -20.33 -0.16 1.10
N LYS A 236 -20.82 -0.51 -0.10
CA LYS A 236 -22.25 -0.40 -0.45
C LYS A 236 -23.10 -1.26 0.47
N GLY A 237 -24.09 -0.63 1.11
CA GLY A 237 -25.00 -1.28 2.05
C GLY A 237 -24.51 -1.32 3.50
N MET A 238 -23.30 -0.85 3.78
CA MET A 238 -22.75 -0.70 5.13
C MET A 238 -22.85 0.76 5.58
N GLU A 239 -22.82 1.01 6.89
CA GLU A 239 -22.86 2.35 7.48
C GLU A 239 -22.12 2.36 8.81
N TRP A 240 -21.41 3.47 9.10
CA TRP A 240 -20.63 3.66 10.32
C TRP A 240 -20.90 5.02 10.95
N SER A 241 -20.69 5.14 12.25
CA SER A 241 -20.85 6.41 12.95
C SER A 241 -19.79 7.43 12.50
N HIS A 242 -18.55 6.99 12.29
CA HIS A 242 -17.43 7.82 11.89
C HIS A 242 -16.84 7.32 10.58
N VAL A 243 -16.86 8.14 9.54
CA VAL A 243 -16.35 7.80 8.21
C VAL A 243 -15.28 8.80 7.78
N PHE A 244 -14.11 8.30 7.45
CA PHE A 244 -13.05 9.05 6.80
C PHE A 244 -13.10 8.79 5.29
N MET A 245 -13.21 9.83 4.49
CA MET A 245 -13.03 9.77 3.03
C MET A 245 -11.69 10.39 2.70
N ILE A 246 -10.73 9.57 2.27
CA ILE A 246 -9.35 9.97 2.02
C ILE A 246 -9.08 10.27 0.55
N GLN A 247 -8.08 11.10 0.29
CA GLN A 247 -7.62 11.49 -1.04
C GLN A 247 -8.72 12.00 -1.96
N CYS A 248 -9.60 12.87 -1.45
CA CYS A 248 -10.65 13.52 -2.24
C CYS A 248 -10.08 14.64 -3.12
N VAL A 249 -9.33 14.24 -4.14
CA VAL A 249 -8.57 15.08 -5.07
C VAL A 249 -8.96 14.74 -6.50
N ASP A 250 -9.14 15.76 -7.34
CA ASP A 250 -9.39 15.58 -8.78
C ASP A 250 -8.32 14.70 -9.44
N GLN A 251 -8.72 13.81 -10.34
CA GLN A 251 -7.93 12.75 -10.99
C GLN A 251 -7.56 11.55 -10.09
N ILE A 252 -7.88 11.61 -8.78
CA ILE A 252 -7.83 10.47 -7.85
C ILE A 252 -9.25 10.06 -7.48
N PHE A 253 -10.01 10.99 -6.91
CA PHE A 253 -11.42 10.84 -6.60
C PHE A 253 -12.16 12.18 -6.73
N PRO A 254 -12.81 12.42 -7.88
CA PRO A 254 -13.02 11.51 -9.01
C PRO A 254 -11.80 11.32 -9.91
N LYS A 255 -11.74 10.17 -10.59
CA LYS A 255 -10.74 9.90 -11.64
C LYS A 255 -11.03 10.69 -12.90
N ILE A 256 -12.29 10.81 -13.27
CA ILE A 256 -12.77 11.58 -14.42
C ILE A 256 -13.33 12.90 -13.90
N THR A 257 -12.76 13.99 -14.37
CA THR A 257 -13.20 15.34 -13.99
C THR A 257 -14.17 15.91 -15.03
N LYS A 258 -14.89 16.96 -14.66
CA LYS A 258 -15.83 17.63 -15.56
C LYS A 258 -15.12 18.22 -16.77
N ASP A 259 -13.94 18.80 -16.58
CA ASP A 259 -13.12 19.36 -17.65
C ASP A 259 -12.74 18.28 -18.67
N MET A 260 -12.43 17.05 -18.21
CA MET A 260 -12.15 15.91 -19.11
C MET A 260 -13.37 15.50 -19.95
N VAL A 261 -14.58 15.59 -19.39
CA VAL A 261 -15.82 15.30 -20.15
C VAL A 261 -16.10 16.39 -21.19
N GLU A 262 -15.77 17.65 -20.90
CA GLU A 262 -15.90 18.74 -21.87
C GLU A 262 -14.97 18.53 -23.07
N ASP A 263 -13.74 18.04 -22.85
CA ASP A 263 -12.77 17.72 -23.89
C ASP A 263 -13.08 16.38 -24.61
N PHE A 264 -13.62 15.39 -23.88
CA PHE A 264 -13.90 14.03 -24.34
C PHE A 264 -15.29 13.58 -23.90
N PRO A 265 -16.36 13.91 -24.64
CA PRO A 265 -17.76 13.62 -24.28
C PRO A 265 -18.07 12.13 -24.07
N GLU A 266 -17.28 11.22 -24.63
CA GLU A 266 -17.39 9.78 -24.41
C GLU A 266 -17.16 9.36 -22.96
N LEU A 267 -16.49 10.18 -22.14
CA LEU A 267 -16.23 9.94 -20.72
C LEU A 267 -17.41 10.28 -19.80
N GLU A 268 -18.52 10.79 -20.32
CA GLU A 268 -19.67 11.18 -19.52
C GLU A 268 -20.24 10.03 -18.67
N SER A 269 -20.28 8.83 -19.21
CA SER A 269 -20.76 7.64 -18.49
C SER A 269 -19.87 7.31 -17.28
N GLU A 270 -18.56 7.43 -17.44
CA GLU A 270 -17.57 7.17 -16.39
C GLU A 270 -17.61 8.27 -15.33
N TYR A 271 -17.78 9.52 -15.75
CA TYR A 271 -17.97 10.64 -14.82
C TYR A 271 -19.23 10.46 -13.93
N LEU A 272 -20.34 10.05 -14.53
CA LEU A 272 -21.58 9.77 -13.78
C LEU A 272 -21.39 8.60 -12.80
N GLU A 273 -20.56 7.62 -13.13
CA GLU A 273 -20.21 6.53 -12.20
C GLU A 273 -19.35 7.04 -11.05
N GLU A 274 -18.38 7.92 -11.28
CA GLU A 274 -17.60 8.56 -10.22
C GLU A 274 -18.52 9.39 -9.27
N LEU A 275 -19.48 10.11 -9.82
CA LEU A 275 -20.46 10.87 -9.04
C LEU A 275 -21.33 9.95 -8.17
N ARG A 276 -21.79 8.80 -8.70
CA ARG A 276 -22.51 7.79 -7.91
C ARG A 276 -21.64 7.21 -6.81
N CYS A 277 -20.36 6.92 -7.10
CA CYS A 277 -19.41 6.47 -6.09
C CYS A 277 -19.27 7.51 -4.97
N PHE A 278 -19.15 8.78 -5.31
CA PHE A 278 -19.06 9.85 -4.32
C PHE A 278 -20.31 9.94 -3.45
N TYR A 279 -21.50 9.87 -4.07
CA TYR A 279 -22.77 9.83 -3.33
C TYR A 279 -22.84 8.63 -2.38
N VAL A 280 -22.42 7.43 -2.85
CA VAL A 280 -22.36 6.25 -1.97
C VAL A 280 -21.43 6.52 -0.79
N ALA A 281 -20.26 7.08 -1.01
CA ALA A 281 -19.28 7.31 0.05
C ALA A 281 -19.80 8.25 1.14
N ILE A 282 -20.36 9.41 0.78
CA ILE A 282 -20.89 10.39 1.76
C ILE A 282 -22.07 9.84 2.54
N THR A 283 -22.88 8.95 1.95
CA THR A 283 -24.03 8.33 2.61
C THR A 283 -23.69 7.16 3.52
N ARG A 284 -22.39 6.83 3.68
CA ARG A 284 -21.95 5.77 4.62
C ARG A 284 -21.80 6.27 6.05
N ALA A 285 -21.67 7.58 6.25
CA ALA A 285 -21.57 8.20 7.56
C ALA A 285 -22.96 8.37 8.19
N LYS A 286 -23.13 7.88 9.43
CA LYS A 286 -24.33 8.11 10.24
C LYS A 286 -24.26 9.44 10.98
N ASP A 287 -23.10 9.71 11.61
CA ASP A 287 -22.95 10.84 12.53
C ASP A 287 -21.87 11.82 12.04
N PHE A 288 -20.69 11.32 11.69
CA PHE A 288 -19.53 12.16 11.36
C PHE A 288 -18.86 11.71 10.06
N LEU A 289 -18.64 12.67 9.18
CA LEU A 289 -17.91 12.49 7.92
C LEU A 289 -16.67 13.40 7.91
N TYR A 290 -15.50 12.78 7.90
CA TYR A 290 -14.20 13.43 7.76
C TYR A 290 -13.72 13.29 6.33
N ILE A 291 -13.38 14.40 5.69
CA ILE A 291 -12.91 14.39 4.30
C ILE A 291 -11.50 14.98 4.27
N SER A 292 -10.58 14.29 3.65
CA SER A 292 -9.22 14.79 3.43
C SER A 292 -8.91 14.95 1.95
N SER A 293 -8.14 15.99 1.65
CA SER A 293 -7.74 16.34 0.28
C SER A 293 -6.30 16.83 0.27
N PRO A 294 -5.32 15.93 0.15
CA PRO A 294 -3.90 16.27 0.14
C PRO A 294 -3.51 17.26 -0.96
N GLU A 295 -2.60 18.19 -0.64
CA GLU A 295 -2.08 19.16 -1.63
C GLU A 295 -1.20 18.48 -2.67
N TYR A 296 -0.48 17.43 -2.29
CA TYR A 296 0.32 16.61 -3.19
C TYR A 296 -0.13 15.16 -3.11
N VAL A 297 -0.40 14.57 -4.25
CA VAL A 297 -0.81 13.16 -4.37
C VAL A 297 0.00 12.44 -5.44
N SER A 298 0.04 11.12 -5.34
CA SER A 298 0.68 10.28 -6.33
C SER A 298 -0.35 9.75 -7.31
N THR A 299 -0.14 10.04 -8.58
CA THR A 299 -0.95 9.43 -9.66
C THR A 299 -0.62 7.94 -9.81
N TYR A 300 -1.46 7.21 -10.55
CA TYR A 300 -1.23 5.81 -10.92
C TYR A 300 0.15 5.55 -11.55
N GLY A 301 0.73 6.53 -12.25
CA GLY A 301 2.07 6.49 -12.84
C GLY A 301 3.20 6.91 -11.90
N GLY A 302 2.97 6.97 -10.58
CA GLY A 302 4.00 7.30 -9.60
C GLY A 302 4.46 8.76 -9.58
N ARG A 303 3.90 9.63 -10.43
CA ARG A 303 4.23 11.07 -10.42
C ARG A 303 3.53 11.76 -9.26
N SER A 304 4.27 12.54 -8.48
CA SER A 304 3.68 13.47 -7.53
C SER A 304 3.11 14.66 -8.32
N ILE A 305 1.82 14.92 -8.14
CA ILE A 305 1.14 16.07 -8.72
C ILE A 305 0.55 16.91 -7.59
N ARG A 306 0.44 18.22 -7.84
CA ARG A 306 -0.33 19.07 -6.96
C ARG A 306 -1.81 18.77 -7.16
N GLY A 307 -2.45 18.29 -6.09
CA GLY A 307 -3.86 17.97 -6.06
C GLY A 307 -4.74 19.22 -6.08
N ARG A 308 -5.86 19.11 -6.77
CA ARG A 308 -6.97 20.05 -6.64
C ARG A 308 -8.06 19.35 -5.84
N VAL A 309 -8.62 20.02 -4.86
CA VAL A 309 -9.76 19.49 -4.11
C VAL A 309 -10.82 18.96 -5.08
N SER A 310 -11.36 17.79 -4.81
CA SER A 310 -12.41 17.19 -5.62
C SER A 310 -13.51 18.18 -5.95
N HIS A 311 -13.80 18.38 -7.22
CA HIS A 311 -14.84 19.31 -7.68
C HIS A 311 -16.25 18.85 -7.25
N PHE A 312 -16.44 17.61 -6.81
CA PHE A 312 -17.69 17.16 -6.18
C PHE A 312 -17.96 17.85 -4.84
N LEU A 313 -16.94 18.43 -4.22
CA LEU A 313 -17.06 19.20 -2.99
C LEU A 313 -17.39 20.68 -3.24
N ASP A 314 -17.10 21.22 -4.45
CA ASP A 314 -17.21 22.66 -4.74
C ASP A 314 -18.63 23.23 -4.52
N HIS A 315 -19.67 22.47 -4.81
CA HIS A 315 -21.06 22.91 -4.63
C HIS A 315 -21.57 22.78 -3.18
N SER A 316 -20.94 21.95 -2.37
CA SER A 316 -21.31 21.64 -0.99
C SER A 316 -20.49 22.40 0.05
N MET A 317 -19.46 23.14 -0.37
CA MET A 317 -18.46 23.78 0.52
C MET A 317 -19.03 24.80 1.49
N ARG A 318 -20.26 25.33 1.27
CA ARG A 318 -20.86 26.32 2.17
C ARG A 318 -21.22 25.74 3.54
N ASP A 319 -21.47 24.43 3.59
CA ASP A 319 -21.90 23.71 4.79
C ASP A 319 -20.79 22.80 5.35
N ILE A 320 -19.60 22.76 4.69
CA ILE A 320 -18.47 21.95 5.13
C ILE A 320 -17.59 22.79 6.06
N GLN A 321 -17.46 22.33 7.30
CA GLN A 321 -16.50 22.91 8.25
C GLN A 321 -15.07 22.51 7.87
N MET A 322 -14.16 23.50 7.82
CA MET A 322 -12.73 23.22 7.71
C MET A 322 -12.24 22.67 9.05
N ASP A 323 -11.52 21.56 8.98
CA ASP A 323 -10.93 20.91 10.15
C ASP A 323 -9.46 21.26 10.28
N THR A 324 -8.93 21.11 11.48
CA THR A 324 -7.53 21.32 11.81
C THR A 324 -6.93 20.04 12.36
N MET A 325 -5.60 19.92 12.34
CA MET A 325 -4.93 18.80 12.97
C MET A 325 -5.30 18.78 14.47
N PRO A 326 -5.76 17.64 15.03
CA PRO A 326 -5.95 17.53 16.47
C PRO A 326 -4.64 17.76 17.22
N ASP A 327 -4.65 18.55 18.29
CA ASP A 327 -3.46 18.80 19.10
C ASP A 327 -2.96 17.51 19.77
N HIS A 328 -1.64 17.33 19.86
CA HIS A 328 -1.03 16.34 20.74
C HIS A 328 -1.28 16.80 22.17
N ASN A 329 -1.97 15.97 22.95
CA ASN A 329 -2.25 16.15 24.38
C ASN A 329 -1.61 17.38 25.02
N GLU A 330 -2.36 18.46 25.11
CA GLU A 330 -2.18 19.37 26.24
C GLU A 330 -2.74 18.62 27.47
N ASP A 331 -1.90 18.46 28.47
CA ASP A 331 -2.20 17.84 29.75
C ASP A 331 -3.66 18.09 30.18
N VAL A 332 -4.39 17.01 30.35
CA VAL A 332 -5.68 17.04 31.06
C VAL A 332 -5.37 17.42 32.48
N THR A 333 -5.30 18.72 32.74
CA THR A 333 -5.45 19.25 34.09
C THR A 333 -6.89 18.93 34.53
N VAL A 334 -7.02 17.82 35.23
CA VAL A 334 -8.19 17.50 36.02
C VAL A 334 -8.49 18.73 36.87
N LYS A 335 -9.48 19.52 36.48
CA LYS A 335 -10.11 20.46 37.39
C LYS A 335 -10.80 19.63 38.48
N GLN A 336 -10.12 19.47 39.61
CA GLN A 336 -10.78 19.11 40.84
C GLN A 336 -11.82 20.22 41.11
N GLU A 337 -13.08 19.91 40.94
CA GLU A 337 -14.17 20.68 41.51
C GLU A 337 -13.97 20.61 43.03
N GLU A 338 -13.53 21.70 43.61
CA GLU A 338 -13.57 21.91 45.04
C GLU A 338 -15.06 21.95 45.43
N ASP A 339 -15.49 20.85 46.02
CA ASP A 339 -16.78 20.71 46.67
C ASP A 339 -16.79 21.61 47.93
N ASN A 340 -17.13 22.87 47.78
CA ASN A 340 -17.41 23.79 48.86
C ASN A 340 -18.84 23.57 49.38
N SER A 341 -19.01 22.50 50.14
CA SER A 341 -20.17 22.38 51.00
C SER A 341 -19.90 23.06 52.35
N ASN A 342 -20.23 24.33 52.46
CA ASN A 342 -20.49 24.97 53.72
C ASN A 342 -22.01 25.26 53.82
N PHE A 343 -22.52 24.71 54.89
CA PHE A 343 -23.83 24.80 55.60
C PHE A 343 -24.77 23.64 55.39
#